data_99e3f1729c7b893cd46721fd3c815af2
#
_entry.id   99e3f1729c7b893cd46721fd3c815af2
#
_cell.length_a   1.000
_cell.length_b   1.000
_cell.length_c   1.000
_cell.angle_alpha   90.00
_cell.angle_beta   90.00
_cell.angle_gamma   90.00
#
_symmetry.space_group_name_H-M   'P 1'
#
loop_
_entity.id
_entity.type
_entity.pdbx_description
1 polymer ?
#
loop_
_entity_poly.entity_id
_entity_poly.type
_entity_poly.pdbx_seq_one_letter_code
_entity_poly.pdbx_strand_id
1 'polypeptide(L)'
;MPKKVVLIAAVTIDGYIARHSLEITRWSKDLHVFKKQTMGHPLIMGFNTNKTLSSHLKGRRVIIVQRNDDPVNVLKSIKEDICFIAGGGKTYHRFYPFLTHLYIPPHPYVFGSGIPLFSGSGMKELKTKFLKLLEIDKENGIFQYQYEVFGS
;
A
#
# COMPACT_ATOMS: atom_id res chain seq x y z
N MET A 1 -8.26 13.99 -10.51
CA MET A 1 -7.17 13.28 -9.85
C MET A 1 -7.30 13.45 -8.34
N PRO A 2 -7.13 12.40 -7.54
CA PRO A 2 -7.27 12.50 -6.09
C PRO A 2 -6.27 13.46 -5.49
N LYS A 3 -6.68 14.18 -4.45
CA LYS A 3 -5.81 15.05 -3.67
C LYS A 3 -4.91 14.25 -2.73
N LYS A 4 -5.38 13.08 -2.28
CA LYS A 4 -4.61 12.15 -1.45
C LYS A 4 -4.48 10.81 -2.16
N VAL A 5 -3.26 10.41 -2.43
CA VAL A 5 -2.91 9.10 -2.97
C VAL A 5 -2.08 8.42 -1.89
N VAL A 6 -2.68 7.44 -1.22
CA VAL A 6 -2.12 6.84 -0.02
C VAL A 6 -1.63 5.42 -0.32
N LEU A 7 -0.33 5.20 -0.12
CA LEU A 7 0.20 3.83 -0.09
C LEU A 7 -0.14 3.22 1.26
N ILE A 8 -0.80 2.08 1.26
CA ILE A 8 -1.10 1.32 2.46
C ILE A 8 -0.50 -0.08 2.33
N ALA A 9 0.38 -0.45 3.26
CA ALA A 9 1.15 -1.69 3.13
C ALA A 9 1.67 -2.17 4.48
N ALA A 10 1.36 -3.42 4.85
CA ALA A 10 2.05 -4.09 5.94
C ALA A 10 3.44 -4.50 5.46
N VAL A 11 4.47 -4.23 6.26
CA VAL A 11 5.85 -4.57 5.92
C VAL A 11 6.53 -5.31 7.07
N THR A 12 7.56 -6.07 6.75
CA THR A 12 8.47 -6.64 7.75
C THR A 12 9.48 -5.57 8.18
N ILE A 13 10.26 -5.86 9.23
CA ILE A 13 11.32 -4.95 9.70
C ILE A 13 12.31 -4.66 8.57
N ASP A 14 12.62 -5.66 7.73
CA ASP A 14 13.57 -5.53 6.63
C ASP A 14 12.93 -5.10 5.31
N GLY A 15 11.68 -4.65 5.32
CA GLY A 15 11.09 -3.94 4.17
C GLY A 15 10.39 -4.81 3.13
N TYR A 16 10.04 -6.04 3.47
CA TYR A 16 9.32 -6.94 2.55
C TYR A 16 7.82 -6.89 2.80
N ILE A 17 7.02 -7.07 1.74
CA ILE A 17 5.56 -7.12 1.83
C ILE A 17 5.03 -8.55 1.67
N ALA A 18 5.83 -9.46 1.15
CA ALA A 18 5.47 -10.85 0.96
C ALA A 18 6.73 -11.68 0.72
N ARG A 19 6.63 -13.01 0.90
CA ARG A 19 7.70 -13.94 0.52
C ARG A 19 7.70 -14.22 -0.98
N HIS A 20 6.51 -14.23 -1.59
CA HIS A 20 6.33 -14.43 -3.03
C HIS A 20 5.02 -13.74 -3.48
N SER A 21 4.86 -13.56 -4.80
CA SER A 21 3.82 -12.71 -5.38
C SER A 21 2.37 -13.20 -5.16
N LEU A 22 2.18 -14.48 -4.85
CA LEU A 22 0.84 -15.05 -4.61
C LEU A 22 0.64 -15.45 -3.15
N GLU A 23 1.48 -14.99 -2.25
CA GLU A 23 1.33 -15.28 -0.83
C GLU A 23 0.05 -14.65 -0.28
N ILE A 24 -0.77 -15.47 0.39
CA ILE A 24 -1.87 -14.96 1.19
C ILE A 24 -1.27 -14.48 2.50
N THR A 25 -1.30 -13.16 2.72
CA THR A 25 -0.61 -12.53 3.84
C THR A 25 -1.35 -12.82 5.15
N ARG A 26 -0.97 -13.89 5.82
CA ARG A 26 -1.54 -14.28 7.12
C ARG A 26 -0.72 -13.79 8.30
N TRP A 27 0.50 -13.34 8.05
CA TRP A 27 1.40 -12.83 9.08
C TRP A 27 1.05 -11.41 9.53
N SER A 28 0.34 -10.65 8.71
CA SER A 28 -0.01 -9.27 9.07
C SER A 28 -1.19 -9.22 10.05
N LYS A 29 -1.15 -8.28 10.96
CA LYS A 29 -2.15 -8.10 12.02
C LYS A 29 -3.00 -6.86 11.83
N ASP A 30 -2.88 -6.19 10.69
CA ASP A 30 -3.53 -4.90 10.42
C ASP A 30 -4.76 -4.98 9.51
N LEU A 31 -5.25 -6.18 9.20
CA LEU A 31 -6.35 -6.35 8.26
C LEU A 31 -7.59 -5.56 8.66
N HIS A 32 -7.92 -5.53 9.95
CA HIS A 32 -9.08 -4.78 10.45
C HIS A 32 -8.91 -3.28 10.27
N VAL A 33 -7.70 -2.76 10.44
CA VAL A 33 -7.39 -1.35 10.20
C VAL A 33 -7.45 -1.04 8.70
N PHE A 34 -6.87 -1.91 7.87
CA PHE A 34 -6.94 -1.79 6.41
C PHE A 34 -8.39 -1.70 5.95
N LYS A 35 -9.24 -2.60 6.40
CA LYS A 35 -10.67 -2.61 6.04
C LYS A 35 -11.36 -1.31 6.45
N LYS A 36 -11.10 -0.83 7.64
CA LYS A 36 -11.71 0.40 8.17
C LYS A 36 -11.25 1.63 7.42
N GLN A 37 -9.93 1.74 7.17
CA GLN A 37 -9.36 2.92 6.52
C GLN A 37 -9.75 3.03 5.05
N THR A 38 -9.87 1.91 4.35
CA THR A 38 -10.15 1.91 2.91
C THR A 38 -11.64 1.88 2.58
N MET A 39 -12.51 1.66 3.56
CA MET A 39 -13.95 1.58 3.33
C MET A 39 -14.48 2.86 2.68
N GLY A 40 -15.21 2.70 1.58
CA GLY A 40 -15.79 3.81 0.85
C GLY A 40 -14.84 4.56 -0.08
N HIS A 41 -13.59 4.11 -0.20
CA HIS A 41 -12.59 4.75 -1.06
C HIS A 41 -12.17 3.85 -2.20
N PRO A 42 -11.79 4.42 -3.36
CA PRO A 42 -11.18 3.64 -4.45
C PRO A 42 -9.88 2.99 -3.99
N LEU A 43 -9.69 1.75 -4.42
CA LEU A 43 -8.56 0.93 -4.03
C LEU A 43 -7.87 0.42 -5.30
N ILE A 44 -6.65 0.90 -5.52
CA ILE A 44 -5.83 0.52 -6.69
C ILE A 44 -4.94 -0.63 -6.28
N MET A 45 -4.90 -1.68 -7.10
CA MET A 45 -4.02 -2.82 -6.85
C MET A 45 -3.70 -3.57 -8.14
N GLY A 46 -2.64 -4.36 -8.10
CA GLY A 46 -2.29 -5.27 -9.17
C GLY A 46 -3.15 -6.53 -9.14
N PHE A 47 -3.08 -7.31 -10.22
CA PHE A 47 -3.87 -8.53 -10.38
C PHE A 47 -3.62 -9.55 -9.26
N ASN A 48 -2.35 -9.81 -8.93
CA ASN A 48 -2.02 -10.80 -7.91
C ASN A 48 -2.53 -10.40 -6.52
N THR A 49 -2.42 -9.14 -6.17
CA THR A 49 -2.93 -8.62 -4.90
C THR A 49 -4.45 -8.76 -4.82
N ASN A 50 -5.15 -8.43 -5.90
CA ASN A 50 -6.60 -8.61 -5.97
C ASN A 50 -6.98 -10.07 -5.76
N LYS A 51 -6.26 -10.99 -6.40
CA LYS A 51 -6.50 -12.42 -6.27
C LYS A 51 -6.35 -12.91 -4.82
N THR A 52 -5.37 -12.40 -4.09
CA THR A 52 -5.10 -12.82 -2.70
C THR A 52 -6.00 -12.13 -1.68
N LEU A 53 -6.56 -10.95 -1.99
CA LEU A 53 -7.40 -10.17 -1.08
C LEU A 53 -8.88 -10.17 -1.44
N SER A 54 -9.30 -10.84 -2.49
CA SER A 54 -10.65 -10.72 -3.06
C SER A 54 -11.78 -10.89 -2.04
N SER A 55 -11.62 -11.77 -1.04
CA SER A 55 -12.63 -12.00 -0.01
C SER A 55 -12.75 -10.86 1.00
N HIS A 56 -11.82 -9.90 1.01
CA HIS A 56 -11.74 -8.81 1.98
C HIS A 56 -12.03 -7.43 1.38
N LEU A 57 -12.51 -7.39 0.13
CA LEU A 57 -12.64 -6.12 -0.61
C LEU A 57 -14.07 -5.62 -0.74
N LYS A 58 -15.02 -6.25 -0.08
CA LYS A 58 -16.43 -5.85 -0.12
C LYS A 58 -16.60 -4.41 0.37
N GLY A 59 -17.40 -3.64 -0.37
CA GLY A 59 -17.67 -2.24 -0.03
C GLY A 59 -16.65 -1.25 -0.54
N ARG A 60 -15.70 -1.68 -1.39
CA ARG A 60 -14.70 -0.81 -2.00
C ARG A 60 -14.77 -0.91 -3.52
N ARG A 61 -14.51 0.20 -4.18
CA ARG A 61 -14.36 0.20 -5.64
C ARG A 61 -12.91 -0.17 -5.96
N VAL A 62 -12.71 -1.39 -6.44
CA VAL A 62 -11.38 -1.91 -6.74
C VAL A 62 -11.03 -1.56 -8.19
N ILE A 63 -9.86 -1.00 -8.39
CA ILE A 63 -9.28 -0.68 -9.69
C ILE A 63 -8.06 -1.56 -9.87
N ILE A 64 -8.15 -2.55 -10.76
CA ILE A 64 -7.05 -3.46 -11.05
C ILE A 64 -6.20 -2.86 -12.15
N VAL A 65 -4.93 -2.60 -11.85
CA VAL A 65 -3.99 -2.00 -12.80
C VAL A 65 -3.39 -3.10 -13.67
N GLN A 66 -3.55 -2.93 -14.98
CA GLN A 66 -2.97 -3.82 -15.96
C GLN A 66 -1.55 -3.36 -16.34
N ARG A 67 -0.79 -4.26 -16.96
CA ARG A 67 0.60 -3.98 -17.34
C ARG A 67 0.74 -2.73 -18.20
N ASN A 68 -0.20 -2.50 -19.11
CA ASN A 68 -0.15 -1.39 -20.07
C ASN A 68 -0.85 -0.11 -19.59
N ASP A 69 -1.42 -0.12 -18.39
CA ASP A 69 -2.08 1.06 -17.85
C ASP A 69 -1.07 2.12 -17.46
N ASP A 70 -1.36 3.37 -17.83
CA ASP A 70 -0.58 4.52 -17.42
C ASP A 70 -1.08 4.99 -16.05
N PRO A 71 -0.22 5.04 -15.01
CA PRO A 71 -0.63 5.51 -13.69
C PRO A 71 -1.32 6.88 -13.69
N VAL A 72 -0.87 7.82 -14.51
CA VAL A 72 -1.49 9.14 -14.60
C VAL A 72 -2.94 9.02 -15.09
N ASN A 73 -3.18 8.21 -16.12
CA ASN A 73 -4.53 8.00 -16.64
C ASN A 73 -5.42 7.30 -15.63
N VAL A 74 -4.89 6.33 -14.89
CA VAL A 74 -5.63 5.65 -13.82
C VAL A 74 -6.07 6.67 -12.76
N LEU A 75 -5.15 7.50 -12.29
CA LEU A 75 -5.45 8.52 -11.26
C LEU A 75 -6.43 9.57 -11.78
N LYS A 76 -6.29 10.00 -13.03
CA LYS A 76 -7.22 10.97 -13.63
C LYS A 76 -8.64 10.43 -13.76
N SER A 77 -8.81 9.12 -13.86
CA SER A 77 -10.14 8.49 -13.91
C SER A 77 -10.87 8.50 -12.56
N ILE A 78 -10.17 8.78 -11.48
CA ILE A 78 -10.71 8.78 -10.12
C ILE A 78 -11.19 10.17 -9.79
N LYS A 79 -12.48 10.31 -9.46
CA LYS A 79 -13.12 11.59 -9.12
C LYS A 79 -13.09 11.86 -7.61
N GLU A 80 -12.95 10.83 -6.81
CA GLU A 80 -12.90 10.95 -5.36
C GLU A 80 -11.60 11.64 -4.93
N ASP A 81 -11.63 12.33 -3.79
CA ASP A 81 -10.49 13.08 -3.27
C ASP A 81 -9.39 12.18 -2.70
N ILE A 82 -9.73 10.96 -2.27
CA ILE A 82 -8.81 10.04 -1.62
C ILE A 82 -8.86 8.70 -2.32
N CYS A 83 -7.70 8.15 -2.65
CA CYS A 83 -7.58 6.76 -3.09
C CYS A 83 -6.40 6.09 -2.39
N PHE A 84 -6.45 4.75 -2.32
CA PHE A 84 -5.41 3.93 -1.71
C PHE A 84 -4.75 3.05 -2.75
N ILE A 85 -3.43 2.89 -2.63
CA ILE A 85 -2.66 1.92 -3.40
C ILE A 85 -2.37 0.76 -2.46
N ALA A 86 -2.85 -0.44 -2.77
CA ALA A 86 -2.83 -1.57 -1.84
C ALA A 86 -1.94 -2.75 -2.27
N GLY A 87 -1.09 -2.55 -3.24
CA GLY A 87 -0.10 -3.57 -3.60
C GLY A 87 -0.20 -4.04 -5.05
N GLY A 88 0.69 -4.83 -5.48
CA GLY A 88 1.91 -5.24 -4.76
C GLY A 88 3.10 -4.34 -5.03
N GLY A 89 4.29 -4.87 -4.83
CA GLY A 89 5.52 -4.08 -4.94
C GLY A 89 5.70 -3.39 -6.28
N LYS A 90 5.35 -4.04 -7.39
CA LYS A 90 5.42 -3.42 -8.71
C LYS A 90 4.44 -2.27 -8.85
N THR A 91 3.24 -2.42 -8.32
CA THR A 91 2.23 -1.36 -8.34
C THR A 91 2.66 -0.18 -7.47
N TYR A 92 3.18 -0.44 -6.28
CA TYR A 92 3.75 0.63 -5.44
C TYR A 92 4.84 1.38 -6.17
N HIS A 93 5.74 0.66 -6.85
CA HIS A 93 6.82 1.29 -7.61
C HIS A 93 6.29 2.13 -8.78
N ARG A 94 5.28 1.66 -9.50
CA ARG A 94 4.70 2.40 -10.61
C ARG A 94 4.03 3.70 -10.19
N PHE A 95 3.44 3.71 -8.98
CA PHE A 95 2.69 4.87 -8.49
C PHE A 95 3.49 5.76 -7.55
N TYR A 96 4.75 5.40 -7.22
CA TYR A 96 5.50 6.17 -6.23
C TYR A 96 5.63 7.66 -6.54
N PRO A 97 5.75 8.11 -7.82
CA PRO A 97 5.88 9.55 -8.09
C PRO A 97 4.64 10.37 -7.73
N PHE A 98 3.50 9.70 -7.54
CA PHE A 98 2.21 10.36 -7.29
C PHE A 98 1.74 10.21 -5.84
N LEU A 99 2.48 9.51 -5.00
CA LEU A 99 2.10 9.28 -3.62
C LEU A 99 2.15 10.57 -2.82
N THR A 100 1.11 10.82 -2.04
CA THR A 100 1.05 11.94 -1.10
C THR A 100 1.21 11.50 0.34
N HIS A 101 0.89 10.24 0.64
CA HIS A 101 0.95 9.69 2.01
C HIS A 101 1.39 8.24 1.98
N LEU A 102 2.04 7.83 3.06
CA LEU A 102 2.44 6.44 3.30
C LEU A 102 1.86 6.00 4.65
N TYR A 103 1.08 4.93 4.66
CA TYR A 103 0.55 4.30 5.87
C TYR A 103 1.17 2.93 5.99
N ILE A 104 2.13 2.78 6.90
CA ILE A 104 2.99 1.59 6.96
C ILE A 104 3.08 1.09 8.39
N PRO A 105 2.54 -0.11 8.71
CA PRO A 105 2.79 -0.79 9.96
C PRO A 105 3.92 -1.82 9.82
N PRO A 106 5.13 -1.52 10.33
CA PRO A 106 6.18 -2.53 10.40
C PRO A 106 5.77 -3.65 11.35
N HIS A 107 5.94 -4.89 10.90
CA HIS A 107 5.64 -6.09 11.69
C HIS A 107 6.94 -6.72 12.18
N PRO A 108 6.91 -7.45 13.30
CA PRO A 108 8.14 -7.96 13.96
C PRO A 108 8.67 -9.23 13.28
N TYR A 109 8.92 -9.16 11.97
CA TYR A 109 9.45 -10.27 11.18
C TYR A 109 10.62 -9.78 10.33
N VAL A 110 11.55 -10.68 10.06
CA VAL A 110 12.66 -10.48 9.15
C VAL A 110 12.61 -11.62 8.15
N PHE A 111 12.26 -11.33 6.91
CA PHE A 111 12.14 -12.36 5.88
C PHE A 111 13.48 -12.69 5.23
N GLY A 112 14.40 -11.74 5.15
CA GLY A 112 15.70 -11.91 4.50
C GLY A 112 15.62 -11.88 2.98
N SER A 113 14.49 -12.24 2.38
CA SER A 113 14.25 -12.22 0.95
C SER A 113 12.73 -12.15 0.72
N GLY A 114 12.33 -11.84 -0.50
CA GLY A 114 10.91 -11.77 -0.85
C GLY A 114 10.61 -10.60 -1.78
N ILE A 115 9.37 -10.11 -1.70
CA ILE A 115 8.91 -8.97 -2.50
C ILE A 115 9.12 -7.70 -1.69
N PRO A 116 10.00 -6.79 -2.14
CA PRO A 116 10.21 -5.51 -1.43
C PRO A 116 9.01 -4.58 -1.60
N LEU A 117 8.91 -3.61 -0.70
CA LEU A 117 7.82 -2.61 -0.73
C LEU A 117 7.73 -1.92 -2.08
N PHE A 118 8.87 -1.51 -2.65
CA PHE A 118 8.94 -0.95 -3.99
C PHE A 118 9.75 -1.87 -4.86
N SER A 119 9.07 -2.61 -5.74
CA SER A 119 9.70 -3.63 -6.59
C SER A 119 9.88 -3.08 -8.01
N GLY A 120 11.06 -2.56 -8.26
CA GLY A 120 11.42 -1.97 -9.55
C GLY A 120 12.80 -1.31 -9.48
N SER A 121 13.21 -0.71 -10.58
CA SER A 121 14.51 -0.02 -10.68
C SER A 121 14.29 1.48 -10.97
N GLY A 122 15.34 2.27 -10.74
CA GLY A 122 15.33 3.69 -11.08
C GLY A 122 14.49 4.57 -10.17
N MET A 123 14.09 4.05 -9.01
CA MET A 123 13.31 4.83 -8.06
C MET A 123 14.14 5.95 -7.44
N LYS A 124 13.60 7.16 -7.44
CA LYS A 124 14.22 8.31 -6.80
C LYS A 124 13.81 8.36 -5.33
N GLU A 125 14.64 9.02 -4.52
CA GLU A 125 14.35 9.24 -3.11
C GLU A 125 13.03 9.97 -2.91
N LEU A 126 12.23 9.50 -1.95
CA LEU A 126 11.04 10.21 -1.48
C LEU A 126 11.35 10.87 -0.15
N LYS A 127 10.99 12.12 -0.01
CA LYS A 127 11.10 12.86 1.25
C LYS A 127 9.78 12.72 2.00
N THR A 128 9.85 12.35 3.27
CA THR A 128 8.67 12.10 4.08
C THR A 128 8.72 12.88 5.39
N LYS A 129 7.53 13.20 5.89
CA LYS A 129 7.35 13.87 7.17
C LYS A 129 6.40 13.02 8.02
N PHE A 130 6.78 12.72 9.26
CA PHE A 130 5.93 11.98 10.16
C PHE A 130 4.69 12.78 10.52
N LEU A 131 3.52 12.14 10.44
CA LEU A 131 2.24 12.77 10.80
C LEU A 131 1.63 12.18 12.05
N LYS A 132 1.49 10.84 12.09
CA LYS A 132 0.68 10.19 13.12
C LYS A 132 1.12 8.75 13.33
N LEU A 133 0.96 8.28 14.55
CA LEU A 133 1.14 6.89 14.94
C LEU A 133 -0.21 6.31 15.33
N LEU A 134 -0.62 5.23 14.69
CA LEU A 134 -1.88 4.54 14.99
C LEU A 134 -1.57 3.18 15.62
N GLU A 135 -2.15 2.90 16.80
CA GLU A 135 -1.96 1.61 17.46
C GLU A 135 -2.75 0.52 16.73
N ILE A 136 -2.10 -0.61 16.46
CA ILE A 136 -2.72 -1.79 15.84
C ILE A 136 -2.73 -2.95 16.82
N ASP A 137 -1.54 -3.36 17.32
CA ASP A 137 -1.36 -4.43 18.27
C ASP A 137 -0.20 -4.04 19.19
N LYS A 138 -0.54 -3.37 20.27
CA LYS A 138 0.45 -2.80 21.17
C LYS A 138 1.34 -3.86 21.82
N GLU A 139 0.77 -5.00 22.21
CA GLU A 139 1.53 -6.08 22.83
C GLU A 139 2.65 -6.60 21.94
N ASN A 140 2.37 -6.70 20.64
CA ASN A 140 3.33 -7.17 19.67
C ASN A 140 4.13 -6.04 19.02
N GLY A 141 3.95 -4.80 19.50
CA GLY A 141 4.70 -3.65 19.00
C GLY A 141 4.33 -3.25 17.57
N ILE A 142 3.08 -3.46 17.17
CA ILE A 142 2.64 -3.14 15.83
C ILE A 142 1.86 -1.83 15.84
N PHE A 143 2.42 -0.81 15.17
CA PHE A 143 1.81 0.51 15.01
C PHE A 143 1.88 0.89 13.54
N GLN A 144 0.85 1.55 13.05
CA GLN A 144 0.88 2.10 11.70
C GLN A 144 1.49 3.50 11.75
N TYR A 145 2.62 3.68 11.08
CA TYR A 145 3.26 4.98 10.90
C TYR A 145 2.63 5.64 9.68
N GLN A 146 2.15 6.85 9.86
CA GLN A 146 1.59 7.65 8.78
C GLN A 146 2.52 8.80 8.46
N TYR A 147 2.91 8.90 7.20
CA TYR A 147 3.81 9.92 6.68
C TYR A 147 3.18 10.68 5.54
N GLU A 148 3.50 11.96 5.45
CA GLU A 148 3.24 12.77 4.26
C GLU A 148 4.48 12.72 3.36
N VAL A 149 4.26 12.58 2.06
CA VAL A 149 5.33 12.65 1.06
C VAL A 149 5.38 14.08 0.53
N PHE A 150 6.55 14.70 0.54
CA PHE A 150 6.70 16.08 0.05
C PHE A 150 7.96 16.16 -0.80
N GLY A 151 7.85 16.88 -1.91
CA GLY A 151 8.96 17.09 -2.81
C GLY A 151 9.55 15.78 -3.34
N SER A 152 10.45 15.87 -4.26
CA SER A 152 11.17 14.74 -4.84
C SER A 152 12.58 15.17 -5.22
#